data_8498fbab519d8b7ba7b8dc00c68f02d5
#
_entry.id   8498fbab519d8b7ba7b8dc00c68f02d5
#
_cell.length_a   1.000
_cell.length_b   1.000
_cell.length_c   1.000
_cell.angle_alpha   90.00
_cell.angle_beta   90.00
_cell.angle_gamma   90.00
#
_symmetry.space_group_name_H-M   'P 1'
#
loop_
_entity.id
_entity.type
_entity.pdbx_description
1 polymer ?
#
loop_
_entity_poly.entity_id
_entity_poly.type
_entity_poly.pdbx_seq_one_letter_code
_entity_poly.pdbx_strand_id
1 'polypeptide(L)'
;MKDEIRTMKKIIKNGIVVTMNAAGDVWDHGYVMFEDTKILAAGPEDELEKTLQELTAQGILKAGETFEEIDAKRAIVIPGLVNTHCHLGMIPFRGLGDDCKDRLRVFLLPMENQAMDAEMVRLSTRYAIGELLLSGVTTVLDMYYFEEVVAKVMDEMGIRGIAGETVMEKDSCDSKNADEAIRRGIALIEAYKDHPRVSGAITPHGTTTCSPETLKRAYEEDVKAGTVFTLHVAEMDYEMTQLREQYNMTPIEFMEHIGVLGPNTLAAHSIRTTEHDVEILAKHGASVAHCIASNTKAAKGVAPVSLMHKHGMSVGFGTDGPASGNTLDLFIQMRMCENFHKNELHDRSAFPAKEVVSMATIEGARALGLGDITGSIEPGKQADLVLVETDSPNMFPVYDPYSALVYSAIASNVRDVYVAGECLVKEKKLVREDFAKIRNDLREKMERTAFKDMKNLV
;
A
#
# COMPACT_ATOMS: atom_id res chain seq x y z
N MET A 1 5.83 -15.94 -39.48
CA MET A 1 4.49 -15.67 -38.96
C MET A 1 4.67 -15.54 -37.47
N LYS A 2 4.57 -14.34 -36.90
CA LYS A 2 4.48 -14.17 -35.46
C LYS A 2 3.08 -14.65 -35.11
N ASP A 3 2.96 -15.73 -34.35
CA ASP A 3 1.70 -16.10 -33.73
C ASP A 3 1.26 -14.87 -32.93
N GLU A 4 0.19 -14.22 -33.36
CA GLU A 4 -0.54 -13.26 -32.50
C GLU A 4 -0.99 -14.07 -31.30
N ILE A 5 -0.33 -13.86 -30.17
CA ILE A 5 -0.83 -14.34 -28.86
C ILE A 5 -2.17 -13.63 -28.70
N ARG A 6 -3.24 -14.37 -28.99
CA ARG A 6 -4.62 -13.88 -28.88
C ARG A 6 -4.88 -13.72 -27.39
N THR A 7 -4.77 -12.48 -26.91
CA THR A 7 -5.11 -12.14 -25.54
C THR A 7 -6.56 -12.51 -25.29
N MET A 8 -6.80 -13.36 -24.30
CA MET A 8 -8.14 -13.83 -24.00
C MET A 8 -8.79 -12.83 -23.04
N LYS A 9 -9.89 -12.22 -23.50
CA LYS A 9 -10.72 -11.36 -22.67
C LYS A 9 -11.32 -12.17 -21.53
N LYS A 10 -11.41 -11.58 -20.36
CA LYS A 10 -11.92 -12.24 -19.14
C LYS A 10 -13.18 -11.53 -18.65
N ILE A 11 -14.08 -12.28 -18.08
CA ILE A 11 -15.28 -11.78 -17.41
C ILE A 11 -15.49 -12.48 -16.07
N ILE A 12 -15.49 -11.70 -14.99
CA ILE A 12 -15.93 -12.15 -13.67
C ILE A 12 -17.42 -11.95 -13.60
N LYS A 13 -18.17 -12.99 -13.22
CA LYS A 13 -19.64 -12.99 -13.07
C LYS A 13 -20.06 -13.51 -11.71
N ASN A 14 -21.35 -13.34 -11.38
CA ASN A 14 -21.96 -13.85 -10.15
C ASN A 14 -21.23 -13.35 -8.87
N GLY A 15 -20.81 -12.07 -8.87
CA GLY A 15 -20.18 -11.41 -7.74
C GLY A 15 -21.01 -10.29 -7.13
N ILE A 16 -20.72 -9.96 -5.87
CA ILE A 16 -21.14 -8.70 -5.25
C ILE A 16 -20.08 -7.67 -5.62
N VAL A 17 -20.32 -6.84 -6.62
CA VAL A 17 -19.30 -5.89 -7.12
C VAL A 17 -19.40 -4.57 -6.37
N VAL A 18 -18.32 -4.18 -5.70
CA VAL A 18 -18.16 -2.90 -5.01
C VAL A 18 -17.14 -2.06 -5.79
N THR A 19 -17.60 -1.07 -6.52
CA THR A 19 -16.78 -0.39 -7.53
C THR A 19 -15.79 0.62 -6.97
N MET A 20 -16.09 1.23 -5.84
CA MET A 20 -15.37 2.40 -5.29
C MET A 20 -15.22 3.57 -6.28
N ASN A 21 -16.07 3.63 -7.31
CA ASN A 21 -16.16 4.77 -8.22
C ASN A 21 -16.84 5.98 -7.54
N ALA A 22 -16.83 7.13 -8.20
CA ALA A 22 -17.38 8.36 -7.65
C ALA A 22 -18.91 8.27 -7.35
N ALA A 23 -19.66 7.45 -8.09
CA ALA A 23 -21.08 7.18 -7.85
C ALA A 23 -21.29 6.26 -6.62
N GLY A 24 -20.27 5.47 -6.27
CA GLY A 24 -20.34 4.49 -5.18
C GLY A 24 -21.23 3.31 -5.52
N ASP A 25 -21.22 2.89 -6.79
CA ASP A 25 -22.04 1.79 -7.28
C ASP A 25 -21.69 0.47 -6.60
N VAL A 26 -22.74 -0.26 -6.20
CA VAL A 26 -22.66 -1.62 -5.66
C VAL A 26 -23.71 -2.48 -6.37
N TRP A 27 -23.30 -3.59 -6.94
CA TRP A 27 -24.20 -4.54 -7.63
C TRP A 27 -24.17 -5.89 -6.93
N ASP A 28 -25.31 -6.32 -6.40
CA ASP A 28 -25.45 -7.59 -5.69
C ASP A 28 -25.22 -8.81 -6.62
N HIS A 29 -25.56 -8.66 -7.91
CA HIS A 29 -25.22 -9.55 -9.00
C HIS A 29 -24.55 -8.73 -10.08
N GLY A 30 -23.22 -8.60 -10.00
CA GLY A 30 -22.44 -7.78 -10.91
C GLY A 30 -21.45 -8.59 -11.72
N TYR A 31 -20.97 -7.97 -12.81
CA TYR A 31 -19.87 -8.46 -13.62
C TYR A 31 -18.75 -7.42 -13.73
N VAL A 32 -17.53 -7.91 -13.99
CA VAL A 32 -16.37 -7.09 -14.38
C VAL A 32 -15.71 -7.75 -15.57
N MET A 33 -15.61 -7.01 -16.68
CA MET A 33 -14.98 -7.44 -17.92
C MET A 33 -13.65 -6.73 -18.12
N PHE A 34 -12.60 -7.46 -18.47
CA PHE A 34 -11.29 -6.88 -18.73
C PHE A 34 -10.52 -7.64 -19.83
N GLU A 35 -9.62 -6.93 -20.48
CA GLU A 35 -8.71 -7.44 -21.51
C GLU A 35 -7.30 -6.96 -21.20
N ASP A 36 -6.33 -7.84 -21.32
CA ASP A 36 -4.95 -7.56 -20.93
C ASP A 36 -4.89 -6.91 -19.53
N THR A 37 -4.51 -5.65 -19.47
CA THR A 37 -4.34 -4.93 -18.22
C THR A 37 -5.55 -4.06 -17.84
N LYS A 38 -6.55 -3.90 -18.73
CA LYS A 38 -7.58 -2.86 -18.61
C LYS A 38 -8.98 -3.40 -18.40
N ILE A 39 -9.72 -2.75 -17.51
CA ILE A 39 -11.16 -2.94 -17.37
C ILE A 39 -11.84 -2.38 -18.60
N LEU A 40 -12.67 -3.19 -19.26
CA LEU A 40 -13.49 -2.81 -20.41
C LEU A 40 -14.86 -2.30 -19.98
N ALA A 41 -15.48 -3.01 -19.05
CA ALA A 41 -16.81 -2.69 -18.53
C ALA A 41 -17.02 -3.34 -17.16
N ALA A 42 -17.91 -2.77 -16.37
CA ALA A 42 -18.48 -3.38 -15.17
C ALA A 42 -19.92 -2.90 -15.03
N GLY A 43 -20.79 -3.73 -14.46
CA GLY A 43 -22.20 -3.41 -14.32
C GLY A 43 -23.00 -4.52 -13.65
N PRO A 44 -24.32 -4.33 -13.50
CA PRO A 44 -25.22 -5.39 -13.07
C PRO A 44 -25.35 -6.46 -14.16
N GLU A 45 -25.49 -7.70 -13.77
CA GLU A 45 -25.40 -8.86 -14.68
C GLU A 45 -26.58 -8.91 -15.69
N ASP A 46 -27.73 -8.36 -15.34
CA ASP A 46 -28.90 -8.24 -16.23
C ASP A 46 -28.69 -7.22 -17.38
N GLU A 47 -27.71 -6.33 -17.28
CA GLU A 47 -27.30 -5.41 -18.35
C GLU A 47 -26.16 -5.96 -19.23
N LEU A 48 -25.60 -7.11 -18.92
CA LEU A 48 -24.43 -7.65 -19.61
C LEU A 48 -24.63 -7.81 -21.12
N GLU A 49 -25.77 -8.37 -21.56
CA GLU A 49 -26.04 -8.55 -22.98
C GLU A 49 -26.10 -7.22 -23.75
N LYS A 50 -26.71 -6.20 -23.15
CA LYS A 50 -26.75 -4.85 -23.70
C LYS A 50 -25.34 -4.26 -23.82
N THR A 51 -24.52 -4.39 -22.77
CA THR A 51 -23.13 -3.91 -22.77
C THR A 51 -22.29 -4.62 -23.85
N LEU A 52 -22.45 -5.93 -24.04
CA LEU A 52 -21.77 -6.66 -25.10
C LEU A 52 -22.16 -6.16 -26.50
N GLN A 53 -23.44 -5.84 -26.74
CA GLN A 53 -23.91 -5.27 -27.98
C GLN A 53 -23.31 -3.86 -28.21
N GLU A 54 -23.32 -3.01 -27.19
CA GLU A 54 -22.74 -1.66 -27.26
C GLU A 54 -21.25 -1.68 -27.57
N LEU A 55 -20.46 -2.51 -26.86
CA LEU A 55 -19.02 -2.67 -27.09
C LEU A 55 -18.72 -3.25 -28.49
N THR A 56 -19.58 -4.14 -28.99
CA THR A 56 -19.49 -4.66 -30.35
C THR A 56 -19.78 -3.57 -31.40
N ALA A 57 -20.82 -2.77 -31.19
CA ALA A 57 -21.15 -1.65 -32.05
C ALA A 57 -20.06 -0.57 -32.11
N GLN A 58 -19.33 -0.38 -31.01
CA GLN A 58 -18.17 0.51 -30.90
C GLN A 58 -16.88 -0.09 -31.51
N GLY A 59 -16.90 -1.35 -31.94
CA GLY A 59 -15.74 -2.05 -32.50
C GLY A 59 -14.69 -2.47 -31.44
N ILE A 60 -15.02 -2.37 -30.15
CA ILE A 60 -14.18 -2.82 -29.03
C ILE A 60 -14.20 -4.36 -28.95
N LEU A 61 -15.35 -4.97 -29.20
CA LEU A 61 -15.54 -6.41 -29.28
C LEU A 61 -15.81 -6.84 -30.71
N LYS A 62 -15.42 -8.06 -31.09
CA LYS A 62 -15.82 -8.71 -32.33
C LYS A 62 -17.16 -9.44 -32.12
N ALA A 63 -17.97 -9.52 -33.15
CA ALA A 63 -19.21 -10.32 -33.08
C ALA A 63 -18.87 -11.80 -32.78
N GLY A 64 -19.49 -12.36 -31.72
CA GLY A 64 -19.24 -13.74 -31.30
C GLY A 64 -17.93 -13.93 -30.55
N GLU A 65 -17.34 -12.87 -29.98
CA GLU A 65 -16.13 -12.97 -29.18
C GLU A 65 -16.35 -13.85 -27.94
N THR A 66 -15.37 -14.68 -27.60
CA THR A 66 -15.41 -15.57 -26.44
C THR A 66 -14.59 -15.01 -25.31
N PHE A 67 -15.04 -15.25 -24.08
CA PHE A 67 -14.40 -14.82 -22.85
C PHE A 67 -13.97 -16.01 -22.00
N GLU A 68 -12.87 -15.87 -21.25
CA GLU A 68 -12.64 -16.71 -20.10
C GLU A 68 -13.62 -16.28 -18.99
N GLU A 69 -14.56 -17.15 -18.64
CA GLU A 69 -15.52 -16.88 -17.57
C GLU A 69 -14.96 -17.28 -16.22
N ILE A 70 -15.03 -16.37 -15.27
CA ILE A 70 -14.60 -16.56 -13.88
C ILE A 70 -15.85 -16.42 -13.01
N ASP A 71 -16.27 -17.54 -12.41
CA ASP A 71 -17.39 -17.53 -11.46
C ASP A 71 -16.91 -16.99 -10.11
N ALA A 72 -17.41 -15.82 -9.72
CA ALA A 72 -17.12 -15.22 -8.42
C ALA A 72 -17.73 -16.01 -7.26
N LYS A 73 -18.74 -16.89 -7.51
CA LYS A 73 -19.40 -17.66 -6.45
C LYS A 73 -19.91 -16.79 -5.30
N ARG A 74 -20.55 -15.68 -5.63
CA ARG A 74 -21.03 -14.68 -4.67
C ARG A 74 -19.93 -13.98 -3.84
N ALA A 75 -18.66 -14.10 -4.20
CA ALA A 75 -17.60 -13.33 -3.58
C ALA A 75 -17.85 -11.81 -3.73
N ILE A 76 -17.37 -11.04 -2.77
CA ILE A 76 -17.32 -9.59 -2.90
C ILE A 76 -16.12 -9.26 -3.80
N VAL A 77 -16.39 -8.61 -4.94
CA VAL A 77 -15.36 -8.18 -5.91
C VAL A 77 -15.09 -6.70 -5.66
N ILE A 78 -13.86 -6.40 -5.26
CA ILE A 78 -13.40 -5.04 -4.95
C ILE A 78 -12.18 -4.66 -5.80
N PRO A 79 -11.87 -3.35 -5.94
CA PRO A 79 -10.55 -2.95 -6.40
C PRO A 79 -9.46 -3.54 -5.51
N GLY A 80 -8.28 -3.74 -6.07
CA GLY A 80 -7.13 -4.16 -5.27
C GLY A 80 -6.85 -3.21 -4.12
N LEU A 81 -6.49 -3.77 -2.97
CA LEU A 81 -6.13 -2.99 -1.78
C LEU A 81 -4.78 -2.31 -2.00
N VAL A 82 -4.64 -1.08 -1.46
CA VAL A 82 -3.48 -0.21 -1.63
C VAL A 82 -2.82 0.05 -0.28
N ASN A 83 -1.57 -0.39 -0.13
CA ASN A 83 -0.74 -0.15 1.04
C ASN A 83 0.18 1.05 0.78
N THR A 84 -0.11 2.18 1.41
CA THR A 84 0.56 3.45 1.12
C THR A 84 1.87 3.66 1.87
N HIS A 85 2.23 2.78 2.79
CA HIS A 85 3.50 2.85 3.52
C HIS A 85 3.87 1.49 4.11
N CYS A 86 5.03 0.97 3.72
CA CYS A 86 5.55 -0.32 4.16
C CYS A 86 7.08 -0.33 4.21
N HIS A 87 7.65 -1.35 4.89
CA HIS A 87 9.07 -1.70 4.91
C HIS A 87 9.21 -3.21 4.66
N LEU A 88 9.17 -3.61 3.38
CA LEU A 88 9.10 -5.03 2.97
C LEU A 88 10.28 -5.86 3.46
N GLY A 89 11.46 -5.23 3.57
CA GLY A 89 12.66 -5.88 4.06
C GLY A 89 12.62 -6.31 5.53
N MET A 90 11.68 -5.80 6.33
CA MET A 90 11.64 -6.00 7.79
C MET A 90 11.02 -7.32 8.27
N ILE A 91 10.70 -8.28 7.40
CA ILE A 91 10.16 -9.58 7.80
C ILE A 91 10.99 -10.28 8.88
N PRO A 92 12.34 -10.29 8.83
CA PRO A 92 13.15 -10.97 9.84
C PRO A 92 13.01 -10.40 11.26
N PHE A 93 12.56 -9.14 11.39
CA PHE A 93 12.42 -8.46 12.68
C PHE A 93 11.02 -8.59 13.30
N ARG A 94 10.09 -9.28 12.64
CA ARG A 94 8.72 -9.46 13.13
C ARG A 94 8.71 -10.15 14.49
N GLY A 95 8.07 -9.52 15.49
CA GLY A 95 7.97 -10.04 16.84
C GLY A 95 9.23 -9.92 17.70
N LEU A 96 10.31 -9.31 17.20
CA LEU A 96 11.52 -9.08 17.98
C LEU A 96 11.43 -7.74 18.74
N GLY A 97 11.65 -7.78 20.05
CA GLY A 97 11.73 -6.59 20.90
C GLY A 97 10.44 -5.78 20.97
N ASP A 98 9.26 -6.39 20.84
CA ASP A 98 7.99 -5.70 20.81
C ASP A 98 7.72 -4.87 22.07
N ASP A 99 8.18 -5.32 23.25
CA ASP A 99 8.02 -4.62 24.53
C ASP A 99 9.21 -3.71 24.88
N CYS A 100 10.16 -3.51 23.97
CA CYS A 100 11.30 -2.60 24.16
C CYS A 100 10.84 -1.13 24.07
N LYS A 101 11.13 -0.31 25.11
CA LYS A 101 10.67 1.09 25.19
C LYS A 101 11.14 1.98 24.03
N ASP A 102 12.38 1.82 23.59
CA ASP A 102 12.96 2.59 22.47
C ASP A 102 13.45 1.64 21.38
N ARG A 103 12.51 0.84 20.91
CA ARG A 103 12.80 -0.24 19.98
C ARG A 103 13.50 0.23 18.71
N LEU A 104 13.08 1.36 18.14
CA LEU A 104 13.64 1.86 16.88
C LEU A 104 15.13 2.19 17.01
N ARG A 105 15.50 3.03 17.96
CA ARG A 105 16.87 3.57 18.04
C ARG A 105 17.84 2.63 18.73
N VAL A 106 17.37 1.88 19.74
CA VAL A 106 18.23 0.99 20.54
C VAL A 106 18.35 -0.40 19.94
N PHE A 107 17.34 -0.85 19.20
CA PHE A 107 17.27 -2.21 18.69
C PHE A 107 17.23 -2.28 17.15
N LEU A 108 16.22 -1.71 16.49
CA LEU A 108 16.02 -1.93 15.05
C LEU A 108 17.13 -1.33 14.19
N LEU A 109 17.39 -0.04 14.25
CA LEU A 109 18.41 0.61 13.40
C LEU A 109 19.81 0.00 13.55
N PRO A 110 20.32 -0.31 14.78
CA PRO A 110 21.58 -1.01 14.92
C PRO A 110 21.59 -2.42 14.32
N MET A 111 20.44 -3.11 14.39
CA MET A 111 20.34 -4.48 13.88
C MET A 111 20.22 -4.52 12.36
N GLU A 112 19.52 -3.58 11.76
CA GLU A 112 19.44 -3.45 10.30
C GLU A 112 20.83 -3.27 9.70
N ASN A 113 21.64 -2.36 10.23
CA ASN A 113 23.00 -2.14 9.77
C ASN A 113 23.92 -3.38 9.87
N GLN A 114 23.63 -4.31 10.80
CA GLN A 114 24.43 -5.52 11.00
C GLN A 114 23.93 -6.72 10.22
N ALA A 115 22.62 -6.83 10.01
CA ALA A 115 21.98 -8.07 9.57
C ALA A 115 21.39 -8.00 8.16
N MET A 116 21.20 -6.79 7.62
CA MET A 116 20.60 -6.61 6.30
C MET A 116 21.67 -6.52 5.22
N ASP A 117 21.50 -7.32 4.20
CA ASP A 117 22.22 -7.29 2.94
C ASP A 117 21.22 -7.46 1.78
N ALA A 118 21.66 -7.23 0.55
CA ALA A 118 20.82 -7.33 -0.63
C ALA A 118 20.11 -8.69 -0.77
N GLU A 119 20.72 -9.79 -0.32
CA GLU A 119 20.07 -11.11 -0.36
C GLU A 119 18.99 -11.27 0.71
N MET A 120 19.24 -10.77 1.93
CA MET A 120 18.23 -10.77 3.00
C MET A 120 17.03 -9.90 2.59
N VAL A 121 17.26 -8.71 2.04
CA VAL A 121 16.19 -7.84 1.52
C VAL A 121 15.42 -8.55 0.41
N ARG A 122 16.10 -9.17 -0.55
CA ARG A 122 15.44 -9.93 -1.63
C ARG A 122 14.50 -11.02 -1.12
N LEU A 123 14.97 -11.83 -0.18
CA LEU A 123 14.16 -12.94 0.37
C LEU A 123 13.03 -12.43 1.25
N SER A 124 13.29 -11.39 2.05
CA SER A 124 12.27 -10.74 2.89
C SER A 124 11.17 -10.09 2.04
N THR A 125 11.55 -9.38 0.99
CA THR A 125 10.62 -8.74 0.04
C THR A 125 9.74 -9.79 -0.66
N ARG A 126 10.31 -10.91 -1.11
CA ARG A 126 9.51 -12.01 -1.69
C ARG A 126 8.47 -12.55 -0.70
N TYR A 127 8.86 -12.72 0.56
CA TYR A 127 7.94 -13.16 1.61
C TYR A 127 6.85 -12.11 1.85
N ALA A 128 7.23 -10.85 2.02
CA ALA A 128 6.30 -9.76 2.28
C ALA A 128 5.30 -9.57 1.13
N ILE A 129 5.76 -9.57 -0.13
CA ILE A 129 4.87 -9.47 -1.29
C ILE A 129 3.93 -10.68 -1.37
N GLY A 130 4.42 -11.88 -1.06
CA GLY A 130 3.56 -13.07 -0.98
C GLY A 130 2.45 -12.92 0.07
N GLU A 131 2.76 -12.38 1.25
CA GLU A 131 1.78 -12.08 2.30
C GLU A 131 0.79 -11.00 1.86
N LEU A 132 1.28 -9.90 1.25
CA LEU A 132 0.45 -8.82 0.71
C LEU A 132 -0.53 -9.33 -0.35
N LEU A 133 -0.07 -10.07 -1.34
CA LEU A 133 -0.93 -10.63 -2.39
C LEU A 133 -1.99 -11.58 -1.79
N LEU A 134 -1.60 -12.46 -0.86
CA LEU A 134 -2.53 -13.37 -0.17
C LEU A 134 -3.54 -12.64 0.72
N SER A 135 -3.28 -11.39 1.08
CA SER A 135 -4.20 -10.51 1.82
C SER A 135 -4.95 -9.50 0.92
N GLY A 136 -4.82 -9.60 -0.41
CA GLY A 136 -5.56 -8.76 -1.35
C GLY A 136 -4.90 -7.41 -1.67
N VAL A 137 -3.69 -7.16 -1.21
CA VAL A 137 -2.95 -5.95 -1.56
C VAL A 137 -2.34 -6.11 -2.96
N THR A 138 -2.70 -5.22 -3.86
CA THR A 138 -2.23 -5.20 -5.26
C THR A 138 -1.21 -4.11 -5.53
N THR A 139 -1.19 -3.09 -4.67
CA THR A 139 -0.32 -1.91 -4.80
C THR A 139 0.33 -1.61 -3.46
N VAL A 140 1.64 -1.38 -3.44
CA VAL A 140 2.41 -1.05 -2.23
C VAL A 140 3.44 0.04 -2.50
N LEU A 141 3.58 0.98 -1.56
CA LEU A 141 4.75 1.85 -1.47
C LEU A 141 5.68 1.26 -0.41
N ASP A 142 6.89 0.92 -0.82
CA ASP A 142 7.98 0.53 0.09
C ASP A 142 8.93 1.69 0.35
N MET A 143 9.47 1.73 1.54
CA MET A 143 10.52 2.65 1.98
C MET A 143 11.55 1.83 2.74
N TYR A 144 12.62 1.42 2.06
CA TYR A 144 13.63 0.60 2.72
C TYR A 144 15.03 0.79 2.10
N TYR A 145 15.89 -0.19 2.24
CA TYR A 145 17.24 -0.25 1.72
C TYR A 145 17.33 -1.24 0.56
N PHE A 146 18.33 -1.07 -0.33
CA PHE A 146 18.53 -1.91 -1.51
C PHE A 146 17.29 -1.91 -2.43
N GLU A 147 16.70 -0.77 -2.66
CA GLU A 147 15.41 -0.66 -3.35
C GLU A 147 15.46 -1.08 -4.84
N GLU A 148 16.63 -1.11 -5.46
CA GLU A 148 16.80 -1.73 -6.77
C GLU A 148 16.53 -3.25 -6.74
N VAL A 149 16.78 -3.89 -5.59
CA VAL A 149 16.46 -5.30 -5.37
C VAL A 149 14.97 -5.47 -5.09
N VAL A 150 14.38 -4.58 -4.30
CA VAL A 150 12.94 -4.55 -4.01
C VAL A 150 12.14 -4.37 -5.29
N ALA A 151 12.46 -3.36 -6.11
CA ALA A 151 11.80 -3.08 -7.39
C ALA A 151 11.83 -4.29 -8.34
N LYS A 152 12.98 -4.96 -8.41
CA LYS A 152 13.11 -6.18 -9.20
C LYS A 152 12.20 -7.30 -8.70
N VAL A 153 12.10 -7.50 -7.38
CA VAL A 153 11.21 -8.52 -6.79
C VAL A 153 9.74 -8.14 -6.99
N MET A 154 9.38 -6.86 -6.91
CA MET A 154 8.03 -6.38 -7.23
C MET A 154 7.64 -6.78 -8.65
N ASP A 155 8.52 -6.56 -9.64
CA ASP A 155 8.26 -6.96 -11.03
C ASP A 155 8.19 -8.48 -11.21
N GLU A 156 9.14 -9.25 -10.66
CA GLU A 156 9.15 -10.71 -10.72
C GLU A 156 7.88 -11.34 -10.15
N MET A 157 7.38 -10.83 -9.03
CA MET A 157 6.17 -11.33 -8.38
C MET A 157 4.88 -10.74 -8.96
N GLY A 158 4.97 -9.66 -9.73
CA GLY A 158 3.86 -9.06 -10.48
C GLY A 158 3.03 -8.05 -9.72
N ILE A 159 3.38 -7.69 -8.49
CA ILE A 159 2.68 -6.64 -7.72
C ILE A 159 2.93 -5.26 -8.33
N ARG A 160 1.98 -4.35 -8.19
CA ARG A 160 2.22 -2.92 -8.46
C ARG A 160 2.96 -2.31 -7.28
N GLY A 161 4.01 -1.50 -7.53
CA GLY A 161 4.77 -0.95 -6.43
C GLY A 161 5.49 0.35 -6.74
N ILE A 162 5.75 1.10 -5.68
CA ILE A 162 6.69 2.22 -5.67
C ILE A 162 7.82 1.80 -4.73
N ALA A 163 9.03 1.66 -5.27
CA ALA A 163 10.23 1.33 -4.53
C ALA A 163 10.92 2.65 -4.13
N GLY A 164 10.98 2.93 -2.84
CA GLY A 164 11.44 4.19 -2.28
C GLY A 164 12.78 4.06 -1.57
N GLU A 165 13.86 4.51 -2.20
CA GLU A 165 15.21 4.48 -1.62
C GLU A 165 15.29 5.37 -0.38
N THR A 166 15.55 4.77 0.78
CA THR A 166 15.61 5.49 2.06
C THR A 166 16.85 6.36 2.14
N VAL A 167 16.65 7.64 2.48
CA VAL A 167 17.74 8.60 2.66
C VAL A 167 17.89 9.00 4.11
N MET A 168 19.12 8.93 4.63
CA MET A 168 19.53 9.45 5.94
C MET A 168 20.88 10.16 5.84
N GLU A 169 21.14 11.13 6.75
CA GLU A 169 22.47 11.77 6.81
C GLU A 169 23.57 10.79 7.22
N LYS A 170 23.25 9.86 8.11
CA LYS A 170 24.16 8.82 8.57
C LYS A 170 24.20 7.66 7.60
N ASP A 171 25.27 6.88 7.69
CA ASP A 171 25.40 5.62 6.99
C ASP A 171 24.28 4.62 7.34
N SER A 172 23.82 3.92 6.33
CA SER A 172 22.89 2.80 6.38
C SER A 172 23.58 1.52 5.89
N CYS A 173 22.84 0.40 5.87
CA CYS A 173 23.40 -0.87 5.40
C CYS A 173 23.73 -0.89 3.89
N ASP A 174 23.24 0.08 3.11
CA ASP A 174 23.43 0.17 1.65
C ASP A 174 24.01 1.50 1.14
N SER A 175 24.06 2.54 1.97
CA SER A 175 24.51 3.88 1.58
C SER A 175 25.34 4.52 2.68
N LYS A 176 26.47 5.15 2.31
CA LYS A 176 27.40 5.78 3.27
C LYS A 176 26.94 7.14 3.77
N ASN A 177 26.07 7.80 3.02
CA ASN A 177 25.57 9.14 3.31
C ASN A 177 24.36 9.47 2.41
N ALA A 178 23.70 10.59 2.71
CA ALA A 178 22.54 11.06 1.96
C ALA A 178 22.81 11.25 0.46
N ASP A 179 23.98 11.72 0.07
CA ASP A 179 24.34 11.89 -1.34
C ASP A 179 24.37 10.57 -2.13
N GLU A 180 24.87 9.51 -1.51
CA GLU A 180 24.88 8.19 -2.13
C GLU A 180 23.46 7.64 -2.25
N ALA A 181 22.67 7.71 -1.19
CA ALA A 181 21.26 7.28 -1.19
C ALA A 181 20.44 8.03 -2.25
N ILE A 182 20.55 9.38 -2.33
CA ILE A 182 19.86 10.15 -3.37
C ILE A 182 20.29 9.72 -4.78
N ARG A 183 21.58 9.48 -5.03
CA ARG A 183 22.03 8.99 -6.35
C ARG A 183 21.43 7.62 -6.69
N ARG A 184 21.31 6.71 -5.71
CA ARG A 184 20.65 5.40 -5.90
C ARG A 184 19.18 5.58 -6.22
N GLY A 185 18.46 6.46 -5.48
CA GLY A 185 17.07 6.78 -5.76
C GLY A 185 16.85 7.38 -7.16
N ILE A 186 17.70 8.33 -7.59
CA ILE A 186 17.65 8.86 -8.97
C ILE A 186 17.86 7.77 -10.01
N ALA A 187 18.82 6.87 -9.79
CA ALA A 187 19.08 5.76 -10.70
C ALA A 187 17.89 4.78 -10.75
N LEU A 188 17.25 4.53 -9.61
CA LEU A 188 16.05 3.70 -9.51
C LEU A 188 14.87 4.32 -10.27
N ILE A 189 14.60 5.62 -10.08
CA ILE A 189 13.57 6.37 -10.82
C ILE A 189 13.79 6.23 -12.34
N GLU A 190 15.01 6.48 -12.81
CA GLU A 190 15.32 6.40 -14.24
C GLU A 190 15.19 4.97 -14.79
N ALA A 191 15.60 3.95 -14.01
CA ALA A 191 15.51 2.55 -14.42
C ALA A 191 14.07 2.06 -14.59
N TYR A 192 13.12 2.61 -13.84
CA TYR A 192 11.72 2.17 -13.83
C TYR A 192 10.72 3.20 -14.36
N LYS A 193 11.16 4.32 -14.95
CA LYS A 193 10.28 5.40 -15.40
C LYS A 193 9.19 4.98 -16.40
N ASP A 194 9.48 4.02 -17.27
CA ASP A 194 8.56 3.52 -18.29
C ASP A 194 7.98 2.14 -17.93
N HIS A 195 8.23 1.65 -16.72
CA HIS A 195 7.76 0.33 -16.31
C HIS A 195 6.25 0.37 -15.97
N PRO A 196 5.44 -0.60 -16.45
CA PRO A 196 3.97 -0.50 -16.35
C PRO A 196 3.40 -0.67 -14.93
N ARG A 197 4.17 -1.24 -14.00
CA ARG A 197 3.69 -1.56 -12.64
C ARG A 197 4.59 -1.05 -11.53
N VAL A 198 5.87 -0.86 -11.79
CA VAL A 198 6.85 -0.48 -10.76
C VAL A 198 7.41 0.88 -11.07
N SER A 199 7.57 1.73 -10.07
CA SER A 199 8.27 3.02 -10.18
C SER A 199 9.25 3.18 -9.03
N GLY A 200 10.22 4.09 -9.20
CA GLY A 200 11.14 4.48 -8.14
C GLY A 200 10.72 5.79 -7.47
N ALA A 201 11.19 5.99 -6.24
CA ALA A 201 11.08 7.24 -5.50
C ALA A 201 12.32 7.46 -4.59
N ILE A 202 12.51 8.66 -4.10
CA ILE A 202 13.48 9.00 -3.06
C ILE A 202 12.71 9.28 -1.78
N THR A 203 12.96 8.51 -0.74
CA THR A 203 12.16 8.55 0.48
C THR A 203 13.02 8.91 1.69
N PRO A 204 13.18 10.22 1.99
CA PRO A 204 13.87 10.64 3.21
C PRO A 204 13.22 10.00 4.45
N HIS A 205 14.06 9.45 5.34
CA HIS A 205 13.54 8.75 6.51
C HIS A 205 12.67 9.64 7.41
N GLY A 206 13.05 10.90 7.61
CA GLY A 206 12.24 11.82 8.42
C GLY A 206 12.93 13.15 8.67
N THR A 207 12.19 14.08 9.28
CA THR A 207 12.61 15.46 9.54
C THR A 207 13.78 15.61 10.51
N THR A 208 14.07 14.59 11.31
CA THR A 208 15.18 14.59 12.30
C THR A 208 16.38 13.77 11.87
N THR A 209 16.27 13.01 10.79
CA THR A 209 17.34 12.15 10.25
C THR A 209 17.90 12.67 8.94
N CYS A 210 17.29 13.70 8.37
CA CYS A 210 17.72 14.39 7.15
C CYS A 210 17.86 15.90 7.41
N SER A 211 18.85 16.53 6.74
CA SER A 211 19.00 17.98 6.75
C SER A 211 17.94 18.66 5.88
N PRO A 212 17.66 19.97 6.08
CA PRO A 212 16.76 20.72 5.20
C PRO A 212 17.17 20.63 3.71
N GLU A 213 18.48 20.66 3.44
CA GLU A 213 19.06 20.57 2.11
C GLU A 213 18.81 19.21 1.47
N THR A 214 18.97 18.13 2.24
CA THR A 214 18.68 16.75 1.81
C THR A 214 17.19 16.58 1.50
N LEU A 215 16.30 17.06 2.37
CA LEU A 215 14.85 17.01 2.16
C LEU A 215 14.43 17.77 0.89
N LYS A 216 14.95 18.98 0.69
CA LYS A 216 14.67 19.77 -0.54
C LYS A 216 15.11 19.06 -1.80
N ARG A 217 16.32 18.54 -1.81
CA ARG A 217 16.88 17.86 -2.97
C ARG A 217 16.09 16.59 -3.33
N ALA A 218 15.73 15.78 -2.33
CA ALA A 218 14.88 14.61 -2.55
C ALA A 218 13.51 15.01 -3.11
N TYR A 219 12.86 16.00 -2.51
CA TYR A 219 11.58 16.54 -2.97
C TYR A 219 11.64 17.03 -4.43
N GLU A 220 12.67 17.84 -4.78
CA GLU A 220 12.82 18.38 -6.13
C GLU A 220 13.01 17.29 -7.19
N GLU A 221 13.77 16.23 -6.89
CA GLU A 221 13.96 15.11 -7.80
C GLU A 221 12.68 14.28 -7.96
N ASP A 222 11.92 14.02 -6.88
CA ASP A 222 10.64 13.31 -6.96
C ASP A 222 9.58 14.12 -7.73
N VAL A 223 9.47 15.43 -7.49
CA VAL A 223 8.58 16.32 -8.26
C VAL A 223 8.94 16.31 -9.74
N LYS A 224 10.22 16.39 -10.08
CA LYS A 224 10.71 16.34 -11.46
C LYS A 224 10.40 15.01 -12.13
N ALA A 225 10.47 13.92 -11.37
CA ALA A 225 10.13 12.58 -11.86
C ALA A 225 8.62 12.32 -11.92
N GLY A 226 7.79 13.15 -11.28
CA GLY A 226 6.35 12.93 -11.16
C GLY A 226 6.00 11.75 -10.25
N THR A 227 6.87 11.43 -9.28
CA THR A 227 6.65 10.37 -8.29
C THR A 227 6.30 10.93 -6.92
N VAL A 228 5.92 10.05 -5.99
CA VAL A 228 5.55 10.42 -4.62
C VAL A 228 6.79 10.75 -3.80
N PHE A 229 6.72 11.84 -3.04
CA PHE A 229 7.66 12.20 -1.98
C PHE A 229 7.08 11.80 -0.64
N THR A 230 7.73 10.93 0.11
CA THR A 230 7.23 10.45 1.40
C THR A 230 8.33 10.41 2.46
N LEU A 231 7.91 10.62 3.71
CA LEU A 231 8.77 10.55 4.90
C LEU A 231 7.92 10.28 6.15
N HIS A 232 8.57 9.76 7.21
CA HIS A 232 7.94 9.72 8.53
C HIS A 232 7.91 11.13 9.12
N VAL A 233 6.73 11.59 9.51
CA VAL A 233 6.55 12.96 10.01
C VAL A 233 5.48 13.06 11.08
N ALA A 234 5.74 13.92 12.08
CA ALA A 234 4.88 14.15 13.24
C ALA A 234 4.47 12.83 13.93
N GLU A 235 5.42 11.91 14.03
CA GLU A 235 5.23 10.58 14.60
C GLU A 235 5.60 10.53 16.08
N MET A 236 6.75 11.11 16.46
CA MET A 236 7.39 10.90 17.74
C MET A 236 7.50 12.20 18.56
N ASP A 237 7.37 12.08 19.88
CA ASP A 237 7.50 13.23 20.78
C ASP A 237 8.88 13.89 20.72
N TYR A 238 9.95 13.11 20.50
CA TYR A 238 11.30 13.66 20.35
C TYR A 238 11.44 14.51 19.07
N GLU A 239 10.77 14.13 17.97
CA GLU A 239 10.73 14.89 16.73
C GLU A 239 10.09 16.26 16.98
N MET A 240 8.90 16.28 17.61
CA MET A 240 8.20 17.51 17.98
C MET A 240 9.09 18.42 18.83
N THR A 241 9.78 17.85 19.83
CA THR A 241 10.67 18.60 20.74
C THR A 241 11.85 19.18 19.98
N GLN A 242 12.54 18.38 19.17
CA GLN A 242 13.73 18.81 18.43
C GLN A 242 13.41 19.94 17.45
N LEU A 243 12.34 19.84 16.66
CA LEU A 243 11.98 20.89 15.70
C LEU A 243 11.48 22.15 16.40
N ARG A 244 10.79 22.01 17.54
CA ARG A 244 10.38 23.14 18.36
C ARG A 244 11.59 23.90 18.94
N GLU A 245 12.58 23.18 19.45
CA GLU A 245 13.79 23.78 20.01
C GLU A 245 14.67 24.44 18.94
N GLN A 246 14.83 23.79 17.76
CA GLN A 246 15.71 24.28 16.71
C GLN A 246 15.11 25.41 15.85
N TYR A 247 13.83 25.28 15.52
CA TYR A 247 13.17 26.16 14.55
C TYR A 247 11.93 26.88 15.11
N ASN A 248 11.49 26.55 16.31
CA ASN A 248 10.23 27.01 16.91
C ASN A 248 8.99 26.64 16.05
N MET A 249 9.03 25.48 15.38
CA MET A 249 8.02 24.97 14.45
C MET A 249 7.59 23.55 14.81
N THR A 250 6.38 23.13 14.35
CA THR A 250 6.02 21.72 14.23
C THR A 250 6.75 21.10 13.02
N PRO A 251 6.80 19.77 12.91
CA PRO A 251 7.37 19.12 11.71
C PRO A 251 6.69 19.55 10.40
N ILE A 252 5.39 19.76 10.40
CA ILE A 252 4.63 20.19 9.21
C ILE A 252 4.90 21.66 8.88
N GLU A 253 4.89 22.56 9.88
CA GLU A 253 5.30 23.96 9.69
C GLU A 253 6.74 24.05 9.15
N PHE A 254 7.65 23.19 9.64
CA PHE A 254 9.02 23.12 9.14
C PHE A 254 9.07 22.67 7.68
N MET A 255 8.31 21.64 7.28
CA MET A 255 8.22 21.20 5.88
C MET A 255 7.67 22.29 4.96
N GLU A 256 6.64 23.06 5.40
CA GLU A 256 6.14 24.22 4.66
C GLU A 256 7.24 25.31 4.55
N HIS A 257 7.91 25.62 5.64
CA HIS A 257 8.96 26.62 5.67
C HIS A 257 10.11 26.32 4.71
N ILE A 258 10.54 25.06 4.63
CA ILE A 258 11.61 24.67 3.69
C ILE A 258 11.09 24.35 2.28
N GLY A 259 9.77 24.41 2.03
CA GLY A 259 9.17 24.27 0.71
C GLY A 259 9.13 22.83 0.17
N VAL A 260 8.89 21.83 1.02
CA VAL A 260 8.82 20.39 0.64
C VAL A 260 7.41 19.82 0.83
N LEU A 261 6.38 20.64 0.59
CA LEU A 261 4.99 20.24 0.59
C LEU A 261 4.34 20.47 -0.78
N GLY A 262 3.59 19.50 -1.26
CA GLY A 262 2.87 19.57 -2.51
C GLY A 262 1.92 18.39 -2.70
N PRO A 263 1.21 18.32 -3.84
CA PRO A 263 0.24 17.26 -4.11
C PRO A 263 0.87 15.86 -4.25
N ASN A 264 2.18 15.78 -4.45
CA ASN A 264 2.92 14.51 -4.43
C ASN A 264 3.48 14.14 -3.04
N THR A 265 3.23 14.96 -2.01
CA THR A 265 3.69 14.67 -0.64
C THR A 265 2.74 13.69 0.05
N LEU A 266 3.30 12.60 0.55
CA LEU A 266 2.63 11.61 1.40
C LEU A 266 3.29 11.61 2.78
N ALA A 267 2.61 12.16 3.76
CA ALA A 267 3.08 12.24 5.15
C ALA A 267 2.76 10.94 5.89
N ALA A 268 3.76 10.09 6.18
CA ALA A 268 3.53 8.88 6.93
C ALA A 268 3.32 9.17 8.42
N HIS A 269 2.41 8.42 9.05
CA HIS A 269 1.96 8.51 10.44
C HIS A 269 1.15 9.75 10.81
N SER A 270 1.73 10.95 10.76
CA SER A 270 1.05 12.23 11.10
C SER A 270 0.25 12.22 12.40
N ILE A 271 0.77 11.55 13.43
CA ILE A 271 0.08 11.31 14.71
C ILE A 271 -0.06 12.60 15.52
N ARG A 272 1.02 13.40 15.54
CA ARG A 272 1.16 14.60 16.37
C ARG A 272 0.76 15.88 15.63
N THR A 273 -0.01 15.77 14.56
CA THR A 273 -0.51 16.93 13.80
C THR A 273 -1.56 17.69 14.59
N THR A 274 -1.40 19.01 14.63
CA THR A 274 -2.40 19.95 15.12
C THR A 274 -3.45 20.25 14.06
N GLU A 275 -4.54 20.96 14.42
CA GLU A 275 -5.51 21.45 13.42
C GLU A 275 -4.83 22.36 12.39
N HIS A 276 -3.92 23.23 12.82
CA HIS A 276 -3.14 24.08 11.92
C HIS A 276 -2.23 23.28 10.97
N ASP A 277 -1.60 22.22 11.44
CA ASP A 277 -0.80 21.32 10.59
C ASP A 277 -1.67 20.65 9.52
N VAL A 278 -2.89 20.24 9.86
CA VAL A 278 -3.84 19.66 8.91
C VAL A 278 -4.26 20.69 7.86
N GLU A 279 -4.51 21.96 8.26
CA GLU A 279 -4.79 23.06 7.32
C GLU A 279 -3.63 23.29 6.35
N ILE A 280 -2.37 23.25 6.84
CA ILE A 280 -1.18 23.38 5.99
C ILE A 280 -1.12 22.21 4.99
N LEU A 281 -1.22 20.97 5.45
CA LEU A 281 -1.18 19.79 4.56
C LEU A 281 -2.28 19.87 3.49
N ALA A 282 -3.52 20.17 3.89
CA ALA A 282 -4.66 20.30 2.97
C ALA A 282 -4.45 21.42 1.94
N LYS A 283 -3.96 22.58 2.35
CA LYS A 283 -3.63 23.72 1.49
C LYS A 283 -2.65 23.33 0.38
N HIS A 284 -1.70 22.48 0.68
CA HIS A 284 -0.69 22.00 -0.27
C HIS A 284 -1.13 20.76 -1.07
N GLY A 285 -2.32 20.21 -0.79
CA GLY A 285 -2.83 18.99 -1.45
C GLY A 285 -2.10 17.73 -1.03
N ALA A 286 -1.39 17.75 0.09
CA ALA A 286 -0.67 16.60 0.62
C ALA A 286 -1.64 15.51 1.11
N SER A 287 -1.17 14.27 1.08
CA SER A 287 -1.90 13.08 1.56
C SER A 287 -1.23 12.48 2.80
N VAL A 288 -1.92 11.57 3.48
CA VAL A 288 -1.40 10.91 4.69
C VAL A 288 -1.46 9.38 4.55
N ALA A 289 -0.41 8.70 4.99
CA ALA A 289 -0.39 7.25 5.20
C ALA A 289 -0.69 6.93 6.67
N HIS A 290 -1.89 6.42 6.94
CA HIS A 290 -2.37 6.11 8.28
C HIS A 290 -1.97 4.71 8.73
N CYS A 291 -0.98 4.61 9.63
CA CYS A 291 -0.40 3.34 10.08
C CYS A 291 -0.96 2.93 11.47
N ILE A 292 -2.27 2.76 11.59
CA ILE A 292 -2.93 2.64 12.89
C ILE A 292 -2.44 1.47 13.75
N ALA A 293 -2.18 0.30 13.17
CA ALA A 293 -1.72 -0.86 13.94
C ALA A 293 -0.32 -0.64 14.54
N SER A 294 0.61 -0.08 13.75
CA SER A 294 1.93 0.30 14.22
C SER A 294 1.86 1.37 15.31
N ASN A 295 1.10 2.44 15.04
CA ASN A 295 0.97 3.58 15.92
C ASN A 295 0.41 3.20 17.30
N THR A 296 -0.66 2.41 17.31
CA THR A 296 -1.34 2.00 18.55
C THR A 296 -0.56 0.93 19.31
N LYS A 297 0.05 -0.04 18.61
CA LYS A 297 0.93 -1.04 19.22
C LYS A 297 2.09 -0.39 19.97
N ALA A 298 2.68 0.65 19.40
CA ALA A 298 3.79 1.37 20.00
C ALA A 298 3.36 2.46 21.00
N ALA A 299 2.07 2.55 21.29
CA ALA A 299 1.48 3.57 22.19
C ALA A 299 1.82 5.02 21.79
N LYS A 300 2.01 5.28 20.48
CA LYS A 300 2.36 6.60 19.95
C LYS A 300 1.15 7.52 19.81
N GLY A 301 -0.06 6.99 19.76
CA GLY A 301 -1.30 7.73 19.50
C GLY A 301 -1.89 7.39 18.13
N VAL A 302 -2.81 8.22 17.64
CA VAL A 302 -3.52 8.02 16.38
C VAL A 302 -3.63 9.35 15.65
N ALA A 303 -3.42 9.35 14.34
CA ALA A 303 -3.57 10.55 13.52
C ALA A 303 -5.03 11.04 13.50
N PRO A 304 -5.28 12.35 13.45
CA PRO A 304 -6.64 12.93 13.46
C PRO A 304 -7.33 12.81 12.10
N VAL A 305 -7.55 11.56 11.62
CA VAL A 305 -8.06 11.27 10.27
C VAL A 305 -9.42 11.92 10.01
N SER A 306 -10.30 12.00 11.01
CA SER A 306 -11.59 12.69 10.89
C SER A 306 -11.42 14.17 10.52
N LEU A 307 -10.43 14.83 11.11
CA LEU A 307 -10.12 16.23 10.79
C LEU A 307 -9.51 16.34 9.38
N MET A 308 -8.64 15.40 9.00
CA MET A 308 -8.05 15.36 7.66
C MET A 308 -9.12 15.20 6.58
N HIS A 309 -10.08 14.28 6.76
CA HIS A 309 -11.22 14.11 5.84
C HIS A 309 -12.11 15.36 5.78
N LYS A 310 -12.35 16.03 6.92
CA LYS A 310 -13.10 17.30 6.97
C LYS A 310 -12.47 18.38 6.10
N HIS A 311 -11.14 18.37 5.97
CA HIS A 311 -10.38 19.27 5.10
C HIS A 311 -10.19 18.73 3.67
N GLY A 312 -10.84 17.60 3.30
CA GLY A 312 -10.82 17.03 1.95
C GLY A 312 -9.52 16.33 1.56
N MET A 313 -8.69 15.97 2.54
CA MET A 313 -7.44 15.27 2.29
C MET A 313 -7.69 13.80 1.93
N SER A 314 -6.86 13.23 1.06
CA SER A 314 -6.80 11.79 0.85
C SER A 314 -5.96 11.15 1.96
N VAL A 315 -6.53 10.11 2.59
CA VAL A 315 -5.83 9.32 3.61
C VAL A 315 -5.85 7.86 3.18
N GLY A 316 -4.67 7.27 2.99
CA GLY A 316 -4.52 5.84 2.69
C GLY A 316 -4.08 5.05 3.92
N PHE A 317 -4.29 3.73 3.93
CA PHE A 317 -3.71 2.87 4.95
C PHE A 317 -2.27 2.49 4.61
N GLY A 318 -1.38 2.62 5.60
CA GLY A 318 -0.06 2.01 5.62
C GLY A 318 0.00 0.90 6.67
N THR A 319 0.64 -0.22 6.38
CA THR A 319 0.89 -1.25 7.40
C THR A 319 2.09 -0.91 8.27
N ASP A 320 2.94 0.01 7.80
CA ASP A 320 4.30 0.14 8.30
C ASP A 320 5.07 -1.18 8.09
N GLY A 321 6.26 -1.33 8.61
CA GLY A 321 7.00 -2.58 8.51
C GLY A 321 6.35 -3.74 9.29
N PRO A 322 6.57 -4.99 8.84
CA PRO A 322 6.13 -6.18 9.59
C PRO A 322 6.79 -6.29 10.98
N ALA A 323 7.85 -5.56 11.23
CA ALA A 323 8.38 -5.36 12.57
C ALA A 323 7.48 -4.48 13.42
N SER A 324 6.88 -3.44 12.86
CA SER A 324 6.12 -2.41 13.59
C SER A 324 4.72 -2.87 14.00
N GLY A 325 3.86 -3.19 13.03
CA GLY A 325 2.48 -3.66 13.29
C GLY A 325 2.34 -5.18 13.39
N ASN A 326 3.39 -5.96 13.11
CA ASN A 326 3.44 -7.43 13.03
C ASN A 326 2.53 -8.05 11.96
N THR A 327 1.86 -7.26 11.14
CA THR A 327 0.95 -7.73 10.09
C THR A 327 1.03 -6.83 8.86
N LEU A 328 0.85 -7.43 7.67
CA LEU A 328 0.68 -6.71 6.40
C LEU A 328 -0.78 -6.78 5.91
N ASP A 329 -1.71 -7.19 6.78
CA ASP A 329 -3.14 -7.33 6.48
C ASP A 329 -3.88 -6.00 6.64
N LEU A 330 -4.39 -5.44 5.54
CA LEU A 330 -5.17 -4.21 5.54
C LEU A 330 -6.60 -4.38 6.13
N PHE A 331 -7.16 -5.59 6.18
CA PHE A 331 -8.43 -5.82 6.89
C PHE A 331 -8.29 -5.53 8.38
N ILE A 332 -7.13 -5.84 8.96
CA ILE A 332 -6.82 -5.49 10.36
C ILE A 332 -6.74 -3.96 10.50
N GLN A 333 -6.04 -3.26 9.59
CA GLN A 333 -5.95 -1.80 9.63
C GLN A 333 -7.33 -1.15 9.54
N MET A 334 -8.18 -1.59 8.61
CA MET A 334 -9.56 -1.10 8.44
C MET A 334 -10.37 -1.24 9.73
N ARG A 335 -10.38 -2.43 10.32
CA ARG A 335 -11.14 -2.72 11.56
C ARG A 335 -10.63 -1.90 12.74
N MET A 336 -9.32 -1.80 12.90
CA MET A 336 -8.72 -1.01 13.99
C MET A 336 -9.03 0.47 13.83
N CYS A 337 -8.92 1.02 12.64
CA CYS A 337 -9.21 2.42 12.35
C CYS A 337 -10.64 2.78 12.76
N GLU A 338 -11.61 2.03 12.26
CA GLU A 338 -13.01 2.32 12.52
C GLU A 338 -13.35 2.20 14.02
N ASN A 339 -12.95 1.10 14.65
CA ASN A 339 -13.22 0.87 16.07
C ASN A 339 -12.58 1.94 16.95
N PHE A 340 -11.34 2.34 16.65
CA PHE A 340 -10.63 3.36 17.41
C PHE A 340 -11.30 4.72 17.29
N HIS A 341 -11.54 5.19 16.06
CA HIS A 341 -12.11 6.52 15.85
C HIS A 341 -13.56 6.63 16.33
N LYS A 342 -14.39 5.60 16.17
CA LYS A 342 -15.73 5.57 16.76
C LYS A 342 -15.70 5.69 18.28
N ASN A 343 -14.76 4.97 18.92
CA ASN A 343 -14.59 5.04 20.36
C ASN A 343 -14.05 6.41 20.82
N GLU A 344 -13.07 6.98 20.11
CA GLU A 344 -12.49 8.28 20.42
C GLU A 344 -13.52 9.41 20.29
N LEU A 345 -14.31 9.40 19.23
CA LEU A 345 -15.33 10.41 18.95
C LEU A 345 -16.64 10.19 19.73
N HIS A 346 -16.78 9.06 20.44
CA HIS A 346 -18.02 8.64 21.10
C HIS A 346 -19.23 8.65 20.15
N ASP A 347 -18.99 8.37 18.86
CA ASP A 347 -20.01 8.39 17.81
C ASP A 347 -19.96 7.10 16.98
N ARG A 348 -21.03 6.29 17.09
CA ARG A 348 -21.16 5.06 16.33
C ARG A 348 -21.25 5.28 14.79
N SER A 349 -21.66 6.45 14.37
CA SER A 349 -21.82 6.80 12.95
C SER A 349 -20.55 7.36 12.31
N ALA A 350 -19.55 7.72 13.11
CA ALA A 350 -18.26 8.18 12.62
C ALA A 350 -17.58 7.08 11.81
N PHE A 351 -16.84 7.46 10.78
CA PHE A 351 -16.12 6.54 9.89
C PHE A 351 -16.99 5.39 9.38
N PRO A 352 -17.99 5.65 8.52
CA PRO A 352 -18.77 4.60 7.89
C PRO A 352 -17.89 3.60 7.16
N ALA A 353 -18.24 2.31 7.18
CA ALA A 353 -17.43 1.24 6.56
C ALA A 353 -17.06 1.55 5.10
N LYS A 354 -17.92 2.23 4.33
CA LYS A 354 -17.62 2.69 2.97
C LYS A 354 -16.41 3.63 2.91
N GLU A 355 -16.27 4.58 3.83
CA GLU A 355 -15.12 5.49 3.90
C GLU A 355 -13.84 4.71 4.23
N VAL A 356 -13.93 3.77 5.14
CA VAL A 356 -12.78 2.92 5.53
C VAL A 356 -12.30 2.05 4.35
N VAL A 357 -13.24 1.47 3.57
CA VAL A 357 -12.87 0.76 2.33
C VAL A 357 -12.29 1.71 1.28
N SER A 358 -12.77 2.97 1.22
CA SER A 358 -12.19 4.00 0.34
C SER A 358 -10.71 4.27 0.67
N MET A 359 -10.38 4.39 1.96
CA MET A 359 -8.98 4.56 2.40
C MET A 359 -8.08 3.39 2.00
N ALA A 360 -8.61 2.17 2.00
CA ALA A 360 -7.87 0.97 1.59
C ALA A 360 -7.79 0.78 0.06
N THR A 361 -8.47 1.60 -0.73
CA THR A 361 -8.60 1.46 -2.19
C THR A 361 -8.35 2.79 -2.90
N ILE A 362 -9.41 3.52 -3.29
CA ILE A 362 -9.30 4.72 -4.14
C ILE A 362 -8.58 5.90 -3.47
N GLU A 363 -8.77 6.13 -2.18
CA GLU A 363 -8.03 7.18 -1.47
C GLU A 363 -6.55 6.83 -1.33
N GLY A 364 -6.24 5.57 -0.98
CA GLY A 364 -4.86 5.07 -0.99
C GLY A 364 -4.20 5.21 -2.37
N ALA A 365 -4.92 4.89 -3.44
CA ALA A 365 -4.43 5.07 -4.80
C ALA A 365 -4.18 6.56 -5.14
N ARG A 366 -5.09 7.46 -4.75
CA ARG A 366 -4.91 8.91 -4.92
C ARG A 366 -3.71 9.42 -4.13
N ALA A 367 -3.54 8.97 -2.89
CA ALA A 367 -2.40 9.35 -2.05
C ALA A 367 -1.04 8.95 -2.66
N LEU A 368 -1.01 7.91 -3.49
CA LEU A 368 0.17 7.49 -4.25
C LEU A 368 0.26 8.12 -5.66
N GLY A 369 -0.65 9.01 -6.04
CA GLY A 369 -0.71 9.56 -7.41
C GLY A 369 -1.21 8.55 -8.46
N LEU A 370 -1.81 7.43 -8.05
CA LEU A 370 -2.25 6.33 -8.91
C LEU A 370 -3.78 6.26 -9.06
N GLY A 371 -4.52 7.28 -8.60
CA GLY A 371 -5.99 7.27 -8.59
C GLY A 371 -6.64 7.15 -9.97
N ASP A 372 -5.98 7.62 -11.03
CA ASP A 372 -6.43 7.46 -12.41
C ASP A 372 -6.08 6.08 -13.01
N ILE A 373 -5.21 5.33 -12.33
CA ILE A 373 -4.70 4.03 -12.77
C ILE A 373 -5.45 2.88 -12.09
N THR A 374 -5.65 2.96 -10.78
CA THR A 374 -6.22 1.87 -9.97
C THR A 374 -7.06 2.41 -8.79
N GLY A 375 -7.51 1.54 -7.90
CA GLY A 375 -8.26 1.88 -6.68
C GLY A 375 -9.77 1.94 -6.86
N SER A 376 -10.29 1.83 -8.09
CA SER A 376 -11.71 1.68 -8.37
C SER A 376 -11.95 0.81 -9.60
N ILE A 377 -13.11 0.17 -9.69
CA ILE A 377 -13.53 -0.64 -10.83
C ILE A 377 -14.25 0.27 -11.82
N GLU A 378 -13.51 0.78 -12.79
CA GLU A 378 -14.01 1.70 -13.82
C GLU A 378 -13.39 1.37 -15.19
N PRO A 379 -14.14 1.48 -16.31
CA PRO A 379 -13.59 1.28 -17.64
C PRO A 379 -12.35 2.16 -17.89
N GLY A 380 -11.30 1.55 -18.46
CA GLY A 380 -10.04 2.21 -18.75
C GLY A 380 -8.99 2.15 -17.63
N LYS A 381 -9.38 1.90 -16.38
CA LYS A 381 -8.43 1.64 -15.29
C LYS A 381 -7.81 0.24 -15.40
N GLN A 382 -6.76 0.01 -14.65
CA GLN A 382 -6.10 -1.29 -14.57
C GLN A 382 -7.02 -2.30 -13.89
N ALA A 383 -7.00 -3.53 -14.36
CA ALA A 383 -7.72 -4.64 -13.74
C ALA A 383 -6.94 -5.18 -12.51
N ASP A 384 -6.84 -4.33 -11.48
CA ASP A 384 -6.36 -4.68 -10.15
C ASP A 384 -7.60 -5.02 -9.32
N LEU A 385 -7.89 -6.32 -9.12
CA LEU A 385 -9.14 -6.83 -8.60
C LEU A 385 -8.90 -7.87 -7.51
N VAL A 386 -9.75 -7.87 -6.48
CA VAL A 386 -9.73 -8.85 -5.40
C VAL A 386 -11.10 -9.48 -5.23
N LEU A 387 -11.14 -10.80 -5.15
CA LEU A 387 -12.34 -11.57 -4.84
C LEU A 387 -12.25 -12.06 -3.39
N VAL A 388 -13.11 -11.51 -2.52
CA VAL A 388 -13.23 -11.89 -1.10
C VAL A 388 -14.40 -12.86 -0.97
N GLU A 389 -14.12 -14.13 -0.68
CA GLU A 389 -15.15 -15.16 -0.59
C GLU A 389 -16.08 -14.95 0.60
N THR A 390 -17.32 -15.43 0.48
CA THR A 390 -18.39 -15.25 1.47
C THR A 390 -18.90 -16.54 2.11
N ASP A 391 -18.24 -17.67 1.81
CA ASP A 391 -18.66 -19.00 2.28
C ASP A 391 -18.12 -19.35 3.68
N SER A 392 -17.06 -18.67 4.13
CA SER A 392 -16.49 -18.91 5.45
C SER A 392 -17.44 -18.48 6.57
N PRO A 393 -17.40 -19.17 7.75
CA PRO A 393 -18.33 -18.88 8.85
C PRO A 393 -18.35 -17.44 9.34
N ASN A 394 -17.22 -16.73 9.26
CA ASN A 394 -17.10 -15.31 9.65
C ASN A 394 -17.76 -14.35 8.65
N MET A 395 -18.05 -14.81 7.43
CA MET A 395 -18.60 -13.97 6.34
C MET A 395 -20.11 -14.09 6.18
N PHE A 396 -20.77 -15.02 6.83
CA PHE A 396 -22.23 -15.21 6.69
C PHE A 396 -23.00 -14.64 7.89
N PRO A 397 -24.11 -13.92 7.64
CA PRO A 397 -24.63 -13.44 6.35
C PRO A 397 -24.00 -12.13 5.89
N VAL A 398 -24.03 -11.85 4.57
CA VAL A 398 -23.63 -10.56 3.99
C VAL A 398 -24.90 -9.74 3.69
N TYR A 399 -25.17 -8.72 4.49
CA TYR A 399 -26.26 -7.74 4.24
C TYR A 399 -25.74 -6.45 3.62
N ASP A 400 -24.54 -6.03 4.02
CA ASP A 400 -23.81 -4.88 3.51
C ASP A 400 -22.37 -5.28 3.22
N PRO A 401 -21.91 -5.22 1.95
CA PRO A 401 -20.57 -5.66 1.60
C PRO A 401 -19.47 -4.80 2.24
N TYR A 402 -19.68 -3.51 2.47
CA TYR A 402 -18.71 -2.66 3.16
C TYR A 402 -18.52 -3.10 4.62
N SER A 403 -19.65 -3.32 5.31
CA SER A 403 -19.63 -3.82 6.68
C SER A 403 -18.94 -5.20 6.78
N ALA A 404 -19.22 -6.10 5.84
CA ALA A 404 -18.59 -7.40 5.77
C ALA A 404 -17.06 -7.29 5.58
N LEU A 405 -16.61 -6.40 4.70
CA LEU A 405 -15.18 -6.17 4.45
C LEU A 405 -14.45 -5.61 5.68
N VAL A 406 -15.05 -4.64 6.38
CA VAL A 406 -14.39 -3.97 7.51
C VAL A 406 -14.45 -4.80 8.79
N TYR A 407 -15.59 -5.39 9.10
CA TYR A 407 -15.82 -6.04 10.41
C TYR A 407 -15.68 -7.54 10.42
N SER A 408 -15.92 -8.20 9.28
CA SER A 408 -15.96 -9.66 9.21
C SER A 408 -14.76 -10.25 8.49
N ALA A 409 -14.37 -9.68 7.35
CA ALA A 409 -13.31 -10.21 6.51
C ALA A 409 -11.93 -10.16 7.21
N ILE A 410 -11.09 -11.12 6.85
CA ILE A 410 -9.68 -11.24 7.20
C ILE A 410 -8.90 -11.69 5.96
N ALA A 411 -7.58 -11.61 5.96
CA ALA A 411 -6.74 -12.02 4.84
C ALA A 411 -7.10 -13.40 4.27
N SER A 412 -7.45 -14.39 5.12
CA SER A 412 -7.79 -15.74 4.66
C SER A 412 -9.11 -15.84 3.88
N ASN A 413 -9.93 -14.79 3.83
CA ASN A 413 -11.10 -14.72 2.97
C ASN A 413 -10.77 -14.25 1.54
N VAL A 414 -9.56 -13.75 1.28
CA VAL A 414 -9.12 -13.42 -0.08
C VAL A 414 -8.94 -14.70 -0.87
N ARG A 415 -9.72 -14.87 -1.95
CA ARG A 415 -9.71 -16.05 -2.80
C ARG A 415 -8.83 -15.89 -4.00
N ASP A 416 -9.07 -14.85 -4.80
CA ASP A 416 -8.36 -14.58 -6.02
C ASP A 416 -7.90 -13.12 -6.06
N VAL A 417 -6.72 -12.87 -6.64
CA VAL A 417 -6.15 -11.52 -6.80
C VAL A 417 -5.62 -11.36 -8.21
N TYR A 418 -6.01 -10.26 -8.84
CA TYR A 418 -5.53 -9.86 -10.16
C TYR A 418 -4.79 -8.53 -10.04
N VAL A 419 -3.64 -8.42 -10.70
CA VAL A 419 -2.87 -7.17 -10.83
C VAL A 419 -2.63 -6.93 -12.32
N ALA A 420 -3.05 -5.79 -12.83
CA ALA A 420 -2.99 -5.48 -14.26
C ALA A 420 -3.56 -6.64 -15.11
N GLY A 421 -4.70 -7.23 -14.69
CA GLY A 421 -5.39 -8.33 -15.38
C GLY A 421 -4.74 -9.71 -15.25
N GLU A 422 -3.56 -9.80 -14.64
CA GLU A 422 -2.89 -11.07 -14.39
C GLU A 422 -3.33 -11.67 -13.05
N CYS A 423 -3.71 -12.93 -13.05
CA CYS A 423 -4.07 -13.68 -11.84
C CYS A 423 -2.80 -14.04 -11.06
N LEU A 424 -2.57 -13.40 -9.91
CA LEU A 424 -1.41 -13.65 -9.05
C LEU A 424 -1.74 -14.54 -7.85
N VAL A 425 -3.00 -14.53 -7.41
CA VAL A 425 -3.53 -15.47 -6.41
C VAL A 425 -4.76 -16.14 -6.98
N LYS A 426 -4.82 -17.46 -6.90
CA LYS A 426 -5.96 -18.27 -7.30
C LYS A 426 -6.28 -19.30 -6.22
N GLU A 427 -7.55 -19.35 -5.80
CA GLU A 427 -8.01 -20.27 -4.75
C GLU A 427 -7.06 -20.23 -3.53
N LYS A 428 -6.74 -19.02 -3.05
CA LYS A 428 -5.91 -18.75 -1.85
C LYS A 428 -4.44 -19.19 -1.98
N LYS A 429 -3.92 -19.33 -3.19
CA LYS A 429 -2.53 -19.74 -3.46
C LYS A 429 -1.86 -18.78 -4.46
N LEU A 430 -0.61 -18.47 -4.22
CA LEU A 430 0.21 -17.75 -5.21
C LEU A 430 0.32 -18.60 -6.49
N VAL A 431 0.16 -17.94 -7.64
CA VAL A 431 0.23 -18.58 -8.96
C VAL A 431 1.68 -18.72 -9.45
N ARG A 432 2.46 -17.68 -9.27
CA ARG A 432 3.85 -17.62 -9.75
C ARG A 432 4.86 -18.30 -8.83
N GLU A 433 4.51 -18.49 -7.56
CA GLU A 433 5.45 -18.83 -6.49
C GLU A 433 4.89 -19.90 -5.53
N ASP A 434 5.79 -20.68 -4.95
CA ASP A 434 5.48 -21.53 -3.79
C ASP A 434 5.85 -20.78 -2.50
N PHE A 435 4.83 -20.33 -1.77
CA PHE A 435 5.02 -19.59 -0.52
C PHE A 435 5.77 -20.39 0.56
N ALA A 436 5.63 -21.72 0.58
CA ALA A 436 6.37 -22.56 1.50
C ALA A 436 7.87 -22.57 1.18
N LYS A 437 8.21 -22.56 -0.12
CA LYS A 437 9.60 -22.41 -0.58
C LYS A 437 10.18 -21.05 -0.20
N ILE A 438 9.46 -19.97 -0.48
CA ILE A 438 9.90 -18.59 -0.11
C ILE A 438 10.21 -18.53 1.39
N ARG A 439 9.31 -19.05 2.23
CA ARG A 439 9.50 -19.09 3.69
C ARG A 439 10.75 -19.87 4.10
N ASN A 440 10.99 -21.02 3.47
CA ASN A 440 12.15 -21.85 3.79
C ASN A 440 13.46 -21.18 3.38
N ASP A 441 13.51 -20.59 2.18
CA ASP A 441 14.69 -19.87 1.69
C ASP A 441 15.06 -18.70 2.65
N LEU A 442 14.06 -17.91 3.08
CA LEU A 442 14.27 -16.84 4.06
C LEU A 442 14.75 -17.38 5.41
N ARG A 443 14.14 -18.46 5.91
CA ARG A 443 14.55 -19.10 7.17
C ARG A 443 15.99 -19.55 7.14
N GLU A 444 16.42 -20.22 6.06
CA GLU A 444 17.81 -20.66 5.90
C GLU A 444 18.80 -19.50 5.90
N LYS A 445 18.45 -18.38 5.25
CA LYS A 445 19.27 -17.16 5.27
C LYS A 445 19.37 -16.60 6.69
N MET A 446 18.24 -16.49 7.40
CA MET A 446 18.21 -15.98 8.79
C MET A 446 19.07 -16.84 9.73
N GLU A 447 19.05 -18.18 9.59
CA GLU A 447 19.84 -19.10 10.42
C GLU A 447 21.36 -18.98 10.21
N ARG A 448 21.78 -18.45 9.06
CA ARG A 448 23.20 -18.23 8.71
C ARG A 448 23.72 -16.84 9.08
N THR A 449 22.88 -15.97 9.61
CA THR A 449 23.21 -14.57 9.92
C THR A 449 23.09 -14.28 11.40
N ALA A 450 23.33 -13.01 11.78
CA ALA A 450 23.21 -12.53 13.15
C ALA A 450 21.83 -12.78 13.79
N PHE A 451 20.78 -13.03 13.01
CA PHE A 451 19.45 -13.40 13.52
C PHE A 451 19.44 -14.69 14.34
N LYS A 452 20.43 -15.58 14.16
CA LYS A 452 20.58 -16.80 14.96
C LYS A 452 20.76 -16.51 16.45
N ASP A 453 21.49 -15.46 16.77
CA ASP A 453 21.85 -15.10 18.15
C ASP A 453 20.87 -14.12 18.80
N MET A 454 19.98 -13.50 18.00
CA MET A 454 19.01 -12.49 18.46
C MET A 454 17.92 -13.02 19.38
N LYS A 455 17.60 -14.31 19.31
CA LYS A 455 16.65 -14.94 20.23
C LYS A 455 17.03 -14.78 21.71
N ASN A 456 18.27 -14.43 21.98
CA ASN A 456 18.82 -14.27 23.33
C ASN A 456 18.96 -12.80 23.75
N LEU A 457 18.59 -11.85 22.91
CA LEU A 457 18.70 -10.40 23.19
C LEU A 457 17.35 -9.76 23.60
N VAL A 458 16.28 -10.56 23.66
CA VAL A 458 14.91 -10.14 24.04
C VAL A 458 14.54 -10.77 25.37
#